data_3973ae8f47f1c621e56580dc865faa16
#
_entry.id   3973ae8f47f1c621e56580dc865faa16
#
_cell.length_a   1.000
_cell.length_b   1.000
_cell.length_c   1.000
_cell.angle_alpha   90.00
_cell.angle_beta   90.00
_cell.angle_gamma   90.00
#
_symmetry.space_group_name_H-M   'P 1'
#
loop_
_entity.id
_entity.type
_entity.pdbx_description
1 polymer ?
#
loop_
_entity_poly.entity_id
_entity_poly.type
_entity_poly.pdbx_seq_one_letter_code
_entity_poly.pdbx_strand_id
1 'polypeptide(L)' 'MDRLTAMQVFVEVANTGSFSATADKLDMSRAMVTRYVAEQIGRAHV' A
#
# COMPACT_ATOMS: atom_id res chain seq x y z
N MET A 1 1.30 2.81 12.37
CA MET A 1 0.87 3.15 11.05
C MET A 1 -0.57 3.54 11.03
N ASP A 2 -0.89 4.46 10.15
CA ASP A 2 -2.21 4.98 10.09
C ASP A 2 -3.13 4.03 9.34
N ARG A 3 -4.21 3.62 9.98
CA ARG A 3 -5.13 2.70 9.39
C ARG A 3 -5.80 3.24 8.16
N LEU A 4 -6.13 4.50 8.19
CA LEU A 4 -6.79 5.14 7.07
C LEU A 4 -5.89 5.19 5.87
N THR A 5 -4.64 5.53 6.07
CA THR A 5 -3.67 5.58 5.01
C THR A 5 -3.43 4.18 4.44
N ALA A 6 -3.35 3.20 5.30
CA ALA A 6 -3.15 1.83 4.86
C ALA A 6 -4.30 1.37 3.97
N MET A 7 -5.51 1.73 4.36
CA MET A 7 -6.68 1.39 3.57
C MET A 7 -6.66 2.05 2.20
N GLN A 8 -6.28 3.31 2.18
CA GLN A 8 -6.18 4.04 0.92
C GLN A 8 -5.16 3.40 0.00
N VAL A 9 -4.03 3.02 0.55
CA VAL A 9 -2.98 2.38 -0.24
C VAL A 9 -3.50 1.07 -0.81
N PHE A 10 -4.17 0.30 0.00
CA PHE A 10 -4.68 -0.98 -0.43
C PHE A 10 -5.69 -0.83 -1.57
N VAL A 11 -6.59 0.13 -1.42
CA VAL A 11 -7.61 0.40 -2.44
C VAL A 11 -6.94 0.86 -3.73
N GLU A 12 -5.93 1.71 -3.64
CA GLU A 12 -5.25 2.20 -4.82
C GLU A 12 -4.52 1.07 -5.54
N VAL A 13 -3.91 0.18 -4.79
CA VAL A 13 -3.24 -0.94 -5.41
C VAL A 13 -4.26 -1.81 -6.16
N ALA A 14 -5.40 -2.01 -5.56
CA ALA A 14 -6.46 -2.78 -6.20
C ALA A 14 -6.96 -2.11 -7.47
N ASN A 15 -7.05 -0.79 -7.43
CA ASN A 15 -7.52 -0.04 -8.59
C ASN A 15 -6.50 0.03 -9.71
N THR A 16 -5.26 0.30 -9.38
CA THR A 16 -4.23 0.46 -10.40
C THR A 16 -3.63 -0.87 -10.84
N GLY A 17 -3.69 -1.85 -9.97
CA GLY A 17 -3.08 -3.13 -10.24
C GLY A 17 -1.56 -3.09 -10.22
N SER A 18 -0.99 -2.04 -9.67
CA SER A 18 0.45 -1.86 -9.68
C SER A 18 0.93 -1.12 -8.45
N PHE A 19 1.94 -1.66 -7.80
CA PHE A 19 2.54 -1.00 -6.65
C PHE A 19 3.26 0.28 -7.08
N SER A 20 3.93 0.22 -8.23
CA SER A 20 4.63 1.40 -8.76
C SER A 20 3.68 2.54 -9.05
N ALA A 21 2.59 2.24 -9.73
CA ALA A 21 1.62 3.27 -10.06
C ALA A 21 0.99 3.86 -8.81
N THR A 22 0.74 3.01 -7.83
CA THR A 22 0.17 3.48 -6.57
C THR A 22 1.15 4.39 -5.84
N ALA A 23 2.41 3.99 -5.80
CA ALA A 23 3.43 4.81 -5.15
C ALA A 23 3.52 6.18 -5.78
N ASP A 24 3.48 6.21 -7.09
CA ASP A 24 3.53 7.46 -7.84
C ASP A 24 2.32 8.33 -7.53
N LYS A 25 1.17 7.73 -7.57
CA LYS A 25 -0.07 8.45 -7.36
C LYS A 25 -0.17 9.03 -5.96
N LEU A 26 0.29 8.29 -4.96
CA LEU A 26 0.20 8.72 -3.59
C LEU A 26 1.47 9.40 -3.09
N ASP A 27 2.43 9.56 -3.96
CA ASP A 27 3.68 10.24 -3.63
C ASP A 27 4.40 9.55 -2.49
N MET A 28 4.54 8.27 -2.58
CA MET A 28 5.26 7.52 -1.57
C MET A 28 6.13 6.47 -2.25
N SER A 29 7.04 5.86 -1.50
CA SER A 29 7.94 4.88 -2.08
C SER A 29 7.23 3.54 -2.25
N ARG A 30 7.73 2.73 -3.16
CA ARG A 30 7.17 1.41 -3.37
C ARG A 30 7.30 0.55 -2.12
N ALA A 31 8.40 0.73 -1.38
CA ALA A 31 8.59 -0.01 -0.16
C ALA A 31 7.50 0.29 0.85
N MET A 32 7.10 1.55 0.92
CA MET A 32 6.03 1.95 1.82
C MET A 32 4.70 1.35 1.38
N VAL A 33 4.44 1.37 0.09
CA VAL A 33 3.21 0.79 -0.43
C VAL A 33 3.14 -0.70 -0.07
N THR A 34 4.24 -1.39 -0.29
CA THR A 34 4.30 -2.81 0.02
C THR A 34 4.04 -3.07 1.51
N ARG A 35 4.61 -2.22 2.34
CA ARG A 35 4.45 -2.34 3.77
C ARG A 35 3.01 -2.15 4.21
N TYR A 36 2.35 -1.13 3.66
CA TYR A 36 0.96 -0.88 3.99
C TYR A 36 0.06 -2.03 3.54
N VAL A 37 0.34 -2.57 2.37
CA VAL A 37 -0.45 -3.70 1.87
C VAL A 37 -0.26 -4.93 2.76
N ALA A 38 0.98 -5.18 3.17
CA ALA A 38 1.27 -6.30 4.04
C ALA A 38 0.55 -6.18 5.38
N GLU A 39 0.48 -4.95 5.88
CA GLU A 39 -0.22 -4.69 7.13
C GLU A 39 -1.70 -4.99 7.01
N GLN A 40 -2.28 -4.61 5.88
CA GLN A 40 -3.69 -4.83 5.66
C GLN A 40 -4.02 -6.31 5.56
N ILE A 41 -3.14 -7.06 4.96
CA ILE A 41 -3.36 -8.47 4.82
C ILE A 41 -3.12 -9.22 6.13
N GLY A 42 -2.37 -8.62 7.02
CA GLY A 42 -2.07 -9.23 8.28
C GLY A 42 -0.92 -10.19 8.24
N ARG A 43 -0.09 -10.12 7.17
CA ARG A 43 1.02 -11.00 7.07
C ARG A 43 2.23 -10.26 7.33
N ALA A 44 2.39 -9.74 8.39
CA ALA A 44 3.41 -8.89 8.67
C ALA A 44 4.70 -9.51 8.73
N HIS A 45 4.95 -10.72 8.67
CA HIS A 45 6.23 -11.07 8.78
C HIS A 45 6.50 -12.27 8.19
N VAL A 46 7.41 -12.61 8.24
CA VAL A 46 7.78 -13.65 7.74
C VAL A 46 8.44 -14.31 8.28
#